data_9807232ac5cf981229df5e1e9a30628c
#
_entry.id   9807232ac5cf981229df5e1e9a30628c
#
_cell.length_a   1.000
_cell.length_b   1.000
_cell.length_c   1.000
_cell.angle_alpha   90.00
_cell.angle_beta   90.00
_cell.angle_gamma   90.00
#
_symmetry.space_group_name_H-M   'P 1'
#
loop_
_entity.id
_entity.type
_entity.pdbx_description
1 polymer ?
#
loop_
_entity_poly.entity_id
_entity_poly.type
_entity_poly.pdbx_seq_one_letter_code
_entity_poly.pdbx_strand_id
1 'polypeptide(L)'
;DHDVILLQVPLFWYSTPSILKEWQDLVLEHGFAYGAGGDKLEGKRLMLAITAAGPDDAYTSGGYQHYPLRDFLRPLEQTARLCGMHFSAPYALYGTLRAPAAGEVDPHVEGYPALLEAIRDDRFDWDTAEQRDVLGYDSLPIGKEG
;
A
#
# COMPACT_ATOMS: atom_id res chain seq x y z
N ASP A 1 18.10 -7.13 2.14
CA ASP A 1 18.19 -8.10 1.03
C ASP A 1 16.83 -8.38 0.34
N HIS A 2 15.84 -7.49 0.50
CA HIS A 2 14.53 -7.58 -0.17
C HIS A 2 14.31 -6.34 -1.03
N ASP A 3 13.69 -6.51 -2.19
CA ASP A 3 13.43 -5.41 -3.14
C ASP A 3 12.07 -4.74 -2.88
N VAL A 4 11.17 -5.45 -2.20
CA VAL A 4 9.82 -4.98 -1.88
C VAL A 4 9.58 -5.00 -0.38
N ILE A 5 9.04 -3.90 0.13
CA ILE A 5 8.56 -3.75 1.50
C ILE A 5 7.04 -3.63 1.43
N LEU A 6 6.33 -4.63 1.95
CA LEU A 6 4.87 -4.63 2.03
C LEU A 6 4.43 -4.43 3.48
N LEU A 7 3.67 -3.38 3.73
CA LEU A 7 3.12 -3.06 5.04
C LEU A 7 1.63 -3.39 5.06
N GLN A 8 1.25 -4.40 5.85
CA GLN A 8 -0.15 -4.79 6.02
C GLN A 8 -0.71 -4.16 7.30
N VAL A 9 -1.63 -3.21 7.15
CA VAL A 9 -2.15 -2.41 8.27
C VAL A 9 -3.60 -1.98 8.05
N PRO A 10 -4.38 -1.76 9.13
CA PRO A 10 -5.64 -1.04 9.04
C PRO A 10 -5.38 0.48 8.92
N LEU A 11 -6.32 1.18 8.28
CA LEU A 11 -6.38 2.64 8.31
C LEU A 11 -6.97 3.09 9.66
N PHE A 12 -6.12 3.58 10.56
CA PHE A 12 -6.54 4.10 11.86
C PHE A 12 -6.38 5.61 11.91
N TRP A 13 -7.49 6.29 12.19
CA TRP A 13 -7.51 7.75 12.28
C TRP A 13 -6.85 8.43 11.07
N TYR A 14 -7.21 7.94 9.87
CA TYR A 14 -6.70 8.45 8.59
C TYR A 14 -5.19 8.28 8.39
N SER A 15 -4.57 7.36 9.14
CA SER A 15 -3.14 7.06 9.09
C SER A 15 -2.91 5.59 9.40
N THR A 16 -1.68 5.23 9.71
CA THR A 16 -1.30 3.88 10.12
C THR A 16 -1.39 3.72 11.64
N PRO A 17 -1.48 2.48 12.15
CA PRO A 17 -1.34 2.24 13.58
C PRO A 17 -0.03 2.82 14.14
N SER A 18 -0.05 3.24 15.41
CA SER A 18 1.10 3.89 16.07
C SER A 18 2.38 3.05 16.04
N ILE A 19 2.26 1.73 16.13
CA ILE A 19 3.40 0.83 16.06
C ILE A 19 4.17 0.93 14.74
N LEU A 20 3.49 1.20 13.62
CA LEU A 20 4.17 1.41 12.34
C LEU A 20 4.90 2.76 12.31
N LYS A 21 4.29 3.80 12.88
CA LYS A 21 4.96 5.10 12.99
C LYS A 21 6.19 5.02 13.87
N GLU A 22 6.10 4.32 15.01
CA GLU A 22 7.24 4.08 15.89
C GLU A 22 8.34 3.29 15.18
N TRP A 23 7.98 2.24 14.43
CA TRP A 23 8.93 1.50 13.60
C TRP A 23 9.65 2.42 12.60
N GLN A 24 8.91 3.29 11.89
CA GLN A 24 9.52 4.24 10.95
C GLN A 24 10.52 5.18 11.65
N ASP A 25 10.14 5.72 12.80
CA ASP A 25 10.96 6.67 13.54
C ASP A 25 12.25 6.03 14.10
N LEU A 26 12.22 4.73 14.41
CA LEU A 26 13.35 4.00 14.95
C LEU A 26 14.25 3.37 13.89
N VAL A 27 13.70 2.98 12.75
CA VAL A 27 14.42 2.20 11.73
C VAL A 27 14.93 3.06 10.58
N LEU A 28 14.18 4.12 10.20
CA LEU A 28 14.57 4.98 9.09
C LEU A 28 15.56 6.04 9.54
N GLU A 29 16.79 5.61 9.90
CA GLU A 29 17.83 6.47 10.42
C GLU A 29 18.61 7.22 9.33
N HIS A 30 19.14 8.39 9.70
CA HIS A 30 20.10 9.11 8.86
C HIS A 30 21.37 8.29 8.63
N GLY A 31 21.84 8.24 7.38
CA GLY A 31 23.00 7.43 7.01
C GLY A 31 22.69 5.96 6.73
N PHE A 32 21.42 5.54 6.94
CA PHE A 32 20.91 4.24 6.51
C PHE A 32 19.82 4.41 5.46
N ALA A 33 18.71 5.05 5.81
CA ALA A 33 17.54 5.21 4.96
C ALA A 33 17.57 6.48 4.10
N TYR A 34 18.24 7.53 4.57
CA TYR A 34 18.33 8.81 3.89
C TYR A 34 19.57 9.60 4.33
N GLY A 35 19.85 10.72 3.65
CA GLY A 35 20.96 11.61 3.96
C GLY A 35 22.31 11.08 3.47
N ALA A 36 23.40 11.64 3.98
CA ALA A 36 24.74 11.29 3.52
C ALA A 36 25.07 9.81 3.82
N GLY A 37 25.25 8.99 2.77
CA GLY A 37 25.49 7.54 2.88
C GLY A 37 24.25 6.69 3.14
N GLY A 38 23.07 7.29 3.25
CA GLY A 38 21.80 6.60 3.50
C GLY A 38 21.13 6.18 2.20
N ASP A 39 21.62 5.12 1.56
CA ASP A 39 21.20 4.60 0.27
C ASP A 39 20.62 3.16 0.33
N LYS A 40 20.43 2.61 1.52
CA LYS A 40 20.07 1.19 1.68
C LYS A 40 18.66 0.85 1.22
N LEU A 41 17.81 1.85 1.02
CA LEU A 41 16.44 1.71 0.54
C LEU A 41 16.27 2.19 -0.91
N GLU A 42 17.30 2.76 -1.51
CA GLU A 42 17.25 3.28 -2.88
C GLU A 42 16.83 2.20 -3.89
N GLY A 43 15.87 2.54 -4.75
CA GLY A 43 15.32 1.65 -5.77
C GLY A 43 14.37 0.56 -5.25
N LYS A 44 14.21 0.39 -3.94
CA LYS A 44 13.23 -0.54 -3.38
C LYS A 44 11.80 -0.03 -3.58
N ARG A 45 10.83 -0.91 -3.42
CA ARG A 45 9.40 -0.60 -3.57
C ARG A 45 8.70 -0.68 -2.23
N LEU A 46 7.90 0.35 -1.92
CA LEU A 46 7.03 0.37 -0.76
C LEU A 46 5.58 0.26 -1.22
N MET A 47 4.88 -0.72 -0.69
CA MET A 47 3.47 -0.96 -0.93
C MET A 47 2.72 -1.19 0.39
N LEU A 48 1.44 -0.84 0.44
CA LEU A 48 0.57 -1.15 1.56
C LEU A 48 -0.51 -2.16 1.14
N ALA A 49 -0.81 -3.11 2.03
CA ALA A 49 -2.08 -3.81 2.06
C ALA A 49 -2.90 -3.20 3.20
N ILE A 50 -4.00 -2.53 2.88
CA ILE A 50 -4.70 -1.69 3.83
C ILE A 50 -6.19 -2.04 3.92
N THR A 51 -6.73 -2.01 5.12
CA THR A 51 -8.17 -2.13 5.34
C THR A 51 -8.75 -0.83 5.85
N ALA A 52 -9.91 -0.43 5.32
CA ALA A 52 -10.61 0.78 5.70
C ALA A 52 -12.04 0.48 6.13
N ALA A 53 -12.50 1.10 7.22
CA ALA A 53 -13.85 0.88 7.76
C ALA A 53 -14.95 1.47 6.88
N GLY A 54 -14.70 2.64 6.26
CA GLY A 54 -15.63 3.26 5.32
C GLY A 54 -15.69 2.55 3.97
N PRO A 55 -16.82 2.60 3.26
CA PRO A 55 -16.94 2.08 1.90
C PRO A 55 -16.11 2.91 0.92
N ASP A 56 -15.84 2.38 -0.26
CA ASP A 56 -15.00 3.00 -1.29
C ASP A 56 -15.53 4.36 -1.75
N ASP A 57 -16.84 4.50 -1.93
CA ASP A 57 -17.50 5.74 -2.34
C ASP A 57 -17.35 6.87 -1.30
N ALA A 58 -17.09 6.52 -0.03
CA ALA A 58 -16.79 7.51 1.00
C ALA A 58 -15.44 8.20 0.78
N TYR A 59 -14.47 7.50 0.20
CA TYR A 59 -13.10 7.99 -0.02
C TYR A 59 -12.97 8.70 -1.39
N THR A 60 -13.83 9.66 -1.59
CA THR A 60 -13.85 10.54 -2.76
C THR A 60 -14.00 11.99 -2.33
N SER A 61 -13.77 12.95 -3.23
CA SER A 61 -13.98 14.37 -2.94
C SER A 61 -15.44 14.72 -2.61
N GLY A 62 -16.41 13.92 -3.09
CA GLY A 62 -17.84 14.08 -2.79
C GLY A 62 -18.33 13.17 -1.67
N GLY A 63 -17.55 12.21 -1.21
CA GLY A 63 -17.87 11.32 -0.11
C GLY A 63 -17.66 11.98 1.26
N TYR A 64 -18.17 11.36 2.32
CA TYR A 64 -18.09 11.93 3.68
C TYR A 64 -16.69 11.90 4.28
N GLN A 65 -15.73 11.21 3.66
CA GLN A 65 -14.31 11.27 4.00
C GLN A 65 -13.58 12.42 3.30
N HIS A 66 -14.19 13.02 2.28
CA HIS A 66 -13.74 14.20 1.52
C HIS A 66 -12.46 14.03 0.69
N TYR A 67 -11.70 12.96 0.88
CA TYR A 67 -10.43 12.70 0.20
C TYR A 67 -10.35 11.25 -0.27
N PRO A 68 -9.70 10.98 -1.42
CA PRO A 68 -9.33 9.62 -1.83
C PRO A 68 -8.45 8.94 -0.77
N LEU A 69 -8.51 7.61 -0.69
CA LEU A 69 -7.71 6.84 0.26
C LEU A 69 -6.21 7.17 0.13
N ARG A 70 -5.72 7.30 -1.10
CA ARG A 70 -4.30 7.61 -1.37
C ARG A 70 -3.85 8.95 -0.77
N ASP A 71 -4.71 9.91 -0.62
CA ASP A 71 -4.35 11.21 -0.02
C ASP A 71 -4.02 11.08 1.48
N PHE A 72 -4.63 10.14 2.18
CA PHE A 72 -4.27 9.84 3.56
C PHE A 72 -2.91 9.14 3.69
N LEU A 73 -2.39 8.58 2.58
CA LEU A 73 -1.10 7.90 2.53
C LEU A 73 0.05 8.80 2.05
N ARG A 74 -0.21 10.09 1.79
CA ARG A 74 0.80 11.05 1.34
C ARG A 74 2.04 11.13 2.25
N PRO A 75 1.94 11.06 3.58
CA PRO A 75 3.12 11.04 4.44
C PRO A 75 4.03 9.84 4.18
N LEU A 76 3.44 8.66 3.93
CA LEU A 76 4.19 7.44 3.60
C LEU A 76 4.82 7.50 2.20
N GLU A 77 4.08 8.02 1.23
CA GLU A 77 4.60 8.27 -0.12
C GLU A 77 5.79 9.25 -0.07
N GLN A 78 5.68 10.32 0.73
CA GLN A 78 6.78 11.27 0.89
C GLN A 78 7.99 10.65 1.61
N THR A 79 7.75 9.78 2.59
CA THR A 79 8.81 9.01 3.25
C THR A 79 9.53 8.09 2.26
N ALA A 80 8.76 7.37 1.44
CA ALA A 80 9.34 6.52 0.38
C ALA A 80 10.24 7.34 -0.56
N ARG A 81 9.75 8.48 -1.05
CA ARG A 81 10.52 9.38 -1.91
C ARG A 81 11.80 9.90 -1.27
N LEU A 82 11.75 10.30 0.01
CA LEU A 82 12.92 10.75 0.75
C LEU A 82 13.99 9.65 0.86
N CYS A 83 13.55 8.40 1.00
CA CYS A 83 14.42 7.23 1.10
C CYS A 83 14.81 6.63 -0.27
N GLY A 84 14.48 7.30 -1.40
CA GLY A 84 14.78 6.80 -2.74
C GLY A 84 13.96 5.58 -3.17
N MET A 85 12.86 5.29 -2.47
CA MET A 85 11.96 4.19 -2.80
C MET A 85 10.86 4.61 -3.79
N HIS A 86 10.37 3.65 -4.56
CA HIS A 86 9.14 3.76 -5.33
C HIS A 86 7.92 3.48 -4.44
N PHE A 87 6.85 4.26 -4.59
CA PHE A 87 5.60 4.07 -3.84
C PHE A 87 4.49 3.60 -4.77
N SER A 88 3.97 2.40 -4.53
CA SER A 88 2.89 1.81 -5.30
C SER A 88 1.52 2.13 -4.73
N ALA A 89 0.47 2.01 -5.55
CA ALA A 89 -0.90 2.05 -5.07
C ALA A 89 -1.13 0.96 -3.99
N PRO A 90 -1.90 1.25 -2.93
CA PRO A 90 -2.22 0.28 -1.91
C PRO A 90 -3.18 -0.79 -2.43
N TYR A 91 -3.02 -2.03 -1.98
CA TYR A 91 -4.02 -3.07 -2.09
C TYR A 91 -5.03 -2.89 -0.96
N ALA A 92 -6.29 -2.56 -1.27
CA ALA A 92 -7.24 -2.08 -0.28
C ALA A 92 -8.51 -2.92 -0.19
N LEU A 93 -8.98 -3.16 1.04
CA LEU A 93 -10.33 -3.61 1.36
C LEU A 93 -11.09 -2.48 2.05
N TYR A 94 -12.18 -2.06 1.44
CA TYR A 94 -13.08 -1.04 1.99
C TYR A 94 -14.25 -1.66 2.75
N GLY A 95 -14.92 -0.83 3.55
CA GLY A 95 -16.16 -1.21 4.20
C GLY A 95 -16.06 -2.40 5.14
N THR A 96 -14.94 -2.58 5.86
CA THR A 96 -14.61 -3.81 6.60
C THR A 96 -15.69 -4.30 7.55
N LEU A 97 -16.58 -3.41 8.04
CA LEU A 97 -17.72 -3.78 8.87
C LEU A 97 -18.87 -4.43 8.07
N ARG A 98 -18.94 -4.19 6.77
CA ARG A 98 -20.00 -4.67 5.86
C ARG A 98 -19.48 -5.70 4.86
N ALA A 99 -18.21 -5.68 4.56
CA ALA A 99 -17.56 -6.56 3.59
C ALA A 99 -17.87 -8.07 3.81
N PRO A 100 -17.95 -8.59 5.05
CA PRO A 100 -18.33 -9.98 5.29
C PRO A 100 -19.74 -10.31 4.78
N ALA A 101 -20.69 -9.42 5.03
CA ALA A 101 -22.08 -9.62 4.57
C ALA A 101 -22.25 -9.40 3.07
N ALA A 102 -21.36 -8.61 2.44
CA ALA A 102 -21.33 -8.37 1.00
C ALA A 102 -20.57 -9.46 0.23
N GLY A 103 -19.90 -10.38 0.91
CA GLY A 103 -19.09 -11.42 0.27
C GLY A 103 -17.78 -10.90 -0.34
N GLU A 104 -17.29 -9.74 0.10
CA GLU A 104 -16.10 -9.10 -0.45
C GLU A 104 -14.80 -9.53 0.24
N VAL A 105 -14.90 -10.15 1.43
CA VAL A 105 -13.72 -10.57 2.20
C VAL A 105 -13.01 -11.73 1.51
N ASP A 106 -13.74 -12.77 1.10
CA ASP A 106 -13.14 -13.96 0.51
C ASP A 106 -12.40 -13.65 -0.80
N PRO A 107 -12.98 -12.90 -1.79
CA PRO A 107 -12.25 -12.51 -2.98
C PRO A 107 -11.00 -11.65 -2.68
N HIS A 108 -11.09 -10.74 -1.69
CA HIS A 108 -9.95 -9.95 -1.27
C HIS A 108 -8.83 -10.82 -0.66
N VAL A 109 -9.21 -11.76 0.21
CA VAL A 109 -8.26 -12.71 0.84
C VAL A 109 -7.62 -13.62 -0.21
N GLU A 110 -8.38 -14.10 -1.19
CA GLU A 110 -7.86 -14.91 -2.30
C GLU A 110 -6.97 -14.12 -3.26
N GLY A 111 -7.26 -12.84 -3.47
CA GLY A 111 -6.45 -11.94 -4.30
C GLY A 111 -5.10 -11.61 -3.68
N TYR A 112 -4.98 -11.64 -2.36
CA TYR A 112 -3.73 -11.30 -1.67
C TYR A 112 -2.58 -12.27 -1.97
N PRO A 113 -2.74 -13.61 -1.89
CA PRO A 113 -1.73 -14.55 -2.38
C PRO A 113 -1.36 -14.34 -3.84
N ALA A 114 -2.35 -14.08 -4.71
CA ALA A 114 -2.08 -13.82 -6.13
C ALA A 114 -1.19 -12.59 -6.33
N LEU A 115 -1.41 -11.52 -5.55
CA LEU A 115 -0.54 -10.35 -5.51
C LEU A 115 0.88 -10.73 -5.09
N LEU A 116 1.03 -11.46 -3.98
CA LEU A 116 2.35 -11.84 -3.44
C LEU A 116 3.11 -12.76 -4.40
N GLU A 117 2.42 -13.71 -5.02
CA GLU A 117 2.99 -14.60 -6.03
C GLU A 117 3.42 -13.85 -7.29
N ALA A 118 2.61 -12.91 -7.74
CA ALA A 118 2.96 -12.09 -8.89
C ALA A 118 4.21 -11.22 -8.62
N ILE A 119 4.32 -10.68 -7.40
CA ILE A 119 5.53 -9.94 -6.98
C ILE A 119 6.73 -10.86 -6.91
N ARG A 120 6.62 -12.04 -6.29
CA ARG A 120 7.69 -13.03 -6.16
C ARG A 120 8.21 -13.49 -7.52
N ASP A 121 7.30 -13.71 -8.46
CA ASP A 121 7.58 -14.31 -9.76
C ASP A 121 7.86 -13.25 -10.85
N ASP A 122 8.07 -11.98 -10.46
CA ASP A 122 8.35 -10.83 -11.34
C ASP A 122 7.29 -10.62 -12.44
N ARG A 123 6.02 -10.94 -12.12
CA ARG A 123 4.87 -10.79 -13.01
C ARG A 123 3.98 -9.58 -12.67
N PHE A 124 4.30 -8.86 -11.61
CA PHE A 124 3.54 -7.70 -11.19
C PHE A 124 3.99 -6.45 -11.94
N ASP A 125 3.05 -5.80 -12.63
CA ASP A 125 3.30 -4.56 -13.38
C ASP A 125 3.31 -3.35 -12.43
N TRP A 126 4.51 -3.03 -11.96
CA TRP A 126 4.74 -1.92 -11.04
C TRP A 126 4.42 -0.56 -11.67
N ASP A 127 4.71 -0.37 -12.95
CA ASP A 127 4.49 0.91 -13.63
C ASP A 127 3.00 1.22 -13.69
N THR A 128 2.18 0.22 -13.98
CA THR A 128 0.71 0.35 -13.91
C THR A 128 0.25 0.56 -12.46
N ALA A 129 0.80 -0.15 -11.49
CA ALA A 129 0.42 -0.02 -10.09
C ALA A 129 0.74 1.37 -9.50
N GLU A 130 1.87 1.95 -9.86
CA GLU A 130 2.28 3.29 -9.37
C GLU A 130 1.36 4.41 -9.87
N GLN A 131 0.74 4.23 -11.02
CA GLN A 131 -0.17 5.20 -11.65
C GLN A 131 -1.60 5.14 -11.13
N ARG A 132 -1.98 4.07 -10.40
CA ARG A 132 -3.32 3.90 -9.85
C ARG A 132 -3.45 4.54 -8.47
N ASP A 133 -4.67 4.89 -8.12
CA ASP A 133 -4.97 5.36 -6.77
C ASP A 133 -5.03 4.21 -5.78
N VAL A 134 -5.66 3.09 -6.16
CA VAL A 134 -5.88 1.90 -5.34
C VAL A 134 -5.90 0.65 -6.22
N LEU A 135 -5.55 -0.49 -5.64
CA LEU A 135 -5.70 -1.83 -6.23
C LEU A 135 -6.74 -2.63 -5.44
N GLY A 136 -7.67 -3.23 -6.13
CA GLY A 136 -8.58 -4.25 -5.62
C GLY A 136 -8.17 -5.65 -6.10
N TYR A 137 -8.80 -6.69 -5.54
CA TYR A 137 -8.58 -8.08 -5.95
C TYR A 137 -8.91 -8.33 -7.44
N ASP A 138 -9.85 -7.56 -7.99
CA ASP A 138 -10.34 -7.65 -9.37
C ASP A 138 -9.54 -6.79 -10.36
N SER A 139 -8.60 -6.00 -9.85
CA SER A 139 -7.85 -5.00 -10.63
C SER A 139 -6.34 -5.08 -10.45
N LEU A 140 -5.83 -6.23 -10.02
CA LEU A 140 -4.40 -6.44 -9.89
C LEU A 140 -3.70 -6.39 -11.25
N PRO A 141 -2.65 -5.56 -11.42
CA PRO A 141 -1.89 -5.49 -12.66
C PRO A 141 -0.90 -6.65 -12.73
N ILE A 142 -1.39 -7.83 -13.06
CA ILE A 142 -0.59 -9.06 -13.18
C ILE A 142 -0.47 -9.41 -14.64
N GLY A 143 0.78 -9.54 -15.12
CA GLY A 143 1.09 -10.00 -16.46
C GLY A 143 0.64 -11.47 -16.66
N LYS A 144 0.25 -11.81 -17.89
CA LYS A 144 -0.05 -13.20 -18.24
C LYS A 144 1.23 -14.02 -18.13
N GLU A 145 1.07 -15.27 -17.69
CA GLU A 145 2.14 -16.25 -17.82
C GLU A 145 2.56 -16.34 -19.28
N GLY A 146 3.85 -16.13 -19.54
CA GLY A 146 4.45 -16.25 -20.86
C GLY A 146 4.64 -17.71 -21.25
#